data_f70428062a36585fd4b141f96299cb21
#
_entry.id   f70428062a36585fd4b141f96299cb21
#
_cell.length_a   1.000
_cell.length_b   1.000
_cell.length_c   1.000
_cell.angle_alpha   90.00
_cell.angle_beta   90.00
_cell.angle_gamma   90.00
#
_symmetry.space_group_name_H-M   'P 1'
#
loop_
_entity.id
_entity.type
_entity.pdbx_description
1 polymer ?
#
loop_
_entity_poly.entity_id
_entity_poly.type
_entity_poly.pdbx_seq_one_letter_code
_entity_poly.pdbx_strand_id
1 'polypeptide(L)'
;MLAPAVKTRIVLIVLVGGLAAGIATAGCGGTDASSGATQVVAGFYPLAFAAREVGGAGVEVQNLTPAGAEPHDLELTPREVEEIHDADLVLYLGQGFQPGVEEAVEAAGVAALDALDGVELRDGDEGVDPHIWLDPIRFAEVVERIGAELGGEAPARQLASQLRALDREYREGLADCERRELVTTHDAFGYLADRYGLEVIPITGISPEAEPSPQDLEAVAELVEERGVTTVFTETLLSPEIGETVAREAGAETAVLNPLEGLTEEELARGENYLSVMESNLGALRSGLGCS
;
A
#
# COMPACT_ATOMS: atom_id res chain seq x y z
N MET A 1 71.90 18.07 -57.05
CA MET A 1 72.55 16.80 -57.42
C MET A 1 71.53 15.69 -57.08
N LEU A 2 70.79 15.29 -58.05
CA LEU A 2 70.84 14.07 -58.87
C LEU A 2 70.85 12.80 -57.96
N ALA A 3 70.01 11.84 -58.05
CA ALA A 3 69.17 11.30 -59.14
C ALA A 3 68.41 10.04 -58.61
N PRO A 4 67.84 9.19 -59.42
CA PRO A 4 66.37 9.03 -59.46
C PRO A 4 65.94 7.61 -59.07
N ALA A 5 64.63 7.50 -59.03
CA ALA A 5 63.84 6.32 -58.69
C ALA A 5 63.84 5.21 -59.75
N VAL A 6 63.73 3.97 -59.33
CA VAL A 6 63.41 2.83 -60.18
C VAL A 6 62.08 2.23 -59.68
N LYS A 7 61.14 2.18 -60.60
CA LYS A 7 59.82 1.51 -60.41
C LYS A 7 59.95 0.03 -60.76
N THR A 8 59.58 -0.84 -59.87
CA THR A 8 59.31 -2.26 -60.16
C THR A 8 57.88 -2.59 -60.02
N ARG A 9 57.17 -2.95 -61.06
CA ARG A 9 55.85 -3.48 -61.08
C ARG A 9 55.89 -4.99 -60.93
N ILE A 10 55.22 -5.51 -59.92
CA ILE A 10 54.93 -6.96 -59.80
C ILE A 10 53.49 -7.15 -60.10
N VAL A 11 53.16 -7.95 -61.10
CA VAL A 11 51.87 -8.43 -61.49
C VAL A 11 51.67 -9.73 -60.70
N LEU A 12 50.58 -9.80 -59.91
CA LEU A 12 50.23 -11.03 -59.28
C LEU A 12 48.87 -11.52 -59.80
N ILE A 13 48.86 -12.71 -60.34
CA ILE A 13 47.78 -13.41 -60.95
C ILE A 13 46.89 -13.98 -59.83
N VAL A 14 45.60 -13.65 -59.87
CA VAL A 14 44.59 -14.17 -58.90
C VAL A 14 43.97 -15.45 -59.49
N LEU A 15 44.16 -16.55 -58.76
CA LEU A 15 43.47 -17.80 -58.97
C LEU A 15 42.16 -17.76 -58.17
N VAL A 16 41.04 -17.90 -58.92
CA VAL A 16 39.69 -18.02 -58.33
C VAL A 16 39.46 -19.49 -57.98
N GLY A 17 39.38 -19.76 -56.67
CA GLY A 17 38.90 -21.04 -56.15
C GLY A 17 37.55 -20.84 -55.42
N GLY A 18 36.50 -21.29 -56.02
CA GLY A 18 35.16 -21.26 -55.44
C GLY A 18 35.03 -22.32 -54.35
N LEU A 19 34.60 -21.87 -53.14
CA LEU A 19 34.12 -22.75 -52.10
C LEU A 19 32.74 -22.23 -51.68
N ALA A 20 31.69 -22.97 -52.03
CA ALA A 20 30.32 -22.69 -51.61
C ALA A 20 30.22 -23.14 -50.14
N ALA A 21 30.20 -22.19 -49.20
CA ALA A 21 29.82 -22.44 -47.83
C ALA A 21 28.33 -22.17 -47.62
N GLY A 22 27.56 -23.23 -47.35
CA GLY A 22 26.15 -23.14 -47.00
C GLY A 22 26.00 -22.39 -45.70
N ILE A 23 25.29 -21.25 -45.73
CA ILE A 23 24.87 -20.53 -44.55
C ILE A 23 23.63 -21.24 -43.98
N ALA A 24 23.83 -22.05 -42.96
CA ALA A 24 22.75 -22.49 -42.11
C ALA A 24 22.29 -21.28 -41.25
N THR A 25 21.19 -20.66 -41.63
CA THR A 25 20.50 -19.69 -40.76
C THR A 25 19.86 -20.45 -39.63
N ALA A 26 20.57 -20.54 -38.50
CA ALA A 26 19.93 -20.86 -37.24
C ALA A 26 18.99 -19.70 -36.91
N GLY A 27 17.69 -19.91 -37.17
CA GLY A 27 16.64 -19.02 -36.68
C GLY A 27 16.61 -19.10 -35.16
N CYS A 28 17.24 -18.15 -34.46
CA CYS A 28 16.87 -17.86 -33.10
C CYS A 28 15.43 -17.32 -33.17
N GLY A 29 14.48 -18.19 -32.82
CA GLY A 29 13.15 -17.77 -32.42
C GLY A 29 13.33 -16.96 -31.12
N GLY A 30 13.56 -15.67 -31.26
CA GLY A 30 13.33 -14.75 -30.18
C GLY A 30 11.82 -14.77 -29.93
N THR A 31 11.40 -15.35 -28.84
CA THR A 31 10.14 -14.93 -28.23
C THR A 31 10.33 -13.46 -27.95
N ASP A 32 9.60 -12.61 -28.69
CA ASP A 32 9.43 -11.22 -28.33
C ASP A 32 8.75 -11.24 -26.95
N ALA A 33 9.54 -11.25 -25.87
CA ALA A 33 9.07 -10.81 -24.59
C ALA A 33 8.71 -9.33 -24.82
N SER A 34 7.43 -9.00 -24.72
CA SER A 34 6.96 -7.63 -24.75
C SER A 34 7.75 -6.88 -23.68
N SER A 35 8.57 -5.92 -24.11
CA SER A 35 9.44 -5.12 -23.22
C SER A 35 8.66 -4.00 -22.54
N GLY A 36 7.38 -4.19 -22.28
CA GLY A 36 6.53 -3.30 -21.49
C GLY A 36 6.64 -3.62 -20.01
N ALA A 37 6.53 -2.61 -19.15
CA ALA A 37 6.34 -2.81 -17.73
C ALA A 37 5.03 -3.58 -17.48
N THR A 38 5.01 -4.43 -16.44
CA THR A 38 3.80 -5.13 -16.00
C THR A 38 2.78 -4.09 -15.50
N GLN A 39 1.57 -4.13 -16.06
CA GLN A 39 0.49 -3.22 -15.69
C GLN A 39 -0.20 -3.74 -14.43
N VAL A 40 -0.04 -3.03 -13.33
CA VAL A 40 -0.63 -3.38 -12.03
C VAL A 40 -1.69 -2.35 -11.67
N VAL A 41 -2.89 -2.82 -11.36
CA VAL A 41 -3.95 -1.99 -10.79
C VAL A 41 -4.06 -2.31 -9.31
N ALA A 42 -4.05 -1.31 -8.46
CA ALA A 42 -4.23 -1.44 -7.01
C ALA A 42 -5.49 -0.69 -6.58
N GLY A 43 -6.33 -1.31 -5.76
CA GLY A 43 -7.57 -0.72 -5.27
C GLY A 43 -7.34 0.55 -4.47
N PHE A 44 -6.27 0.57 -3.64
CA PHE A 44 -5.97 1.72 -2.80
C PHE A 44 -4.47 1.81 -2.43
N TYR A 45 -4.11 2.89 -1.71
CA TYR A 45 -2.73 3.32 -1.50
C TYR A 45 -1.76 2.27 -0.94
N PRO A 46 -2.03 1.51 0.17
CA PRO A 46 -1.10 0.53 0.71
C PRO A 46 -0.67 -0.54 -0.31
N LEU A 47 -1.62 -1.04 -1.10
CA LEU A 47 -1.33 -2.03 -2.13
C LEU A 47 -0.52 -1.42 -3.29
N ALA A 48 -0.85 -0.17 -3.69
CA ALA A 48 -0.09 0.56 -4.69
C ALA A 48 1.35 0.86 -4.22
N PHE A 49 1.53 1.20 -2.95
CA PHE A 49 2.85 1.38 -2.34
C PHE A 49 3.66 0.07 -2.40
N ALA A 50 3.09 -1.03 -1.93
CA ALA A 50 3.75 -2.34 -1.94
C ALA A 50 4.15 -2.76 -3.36
N ALA A 51 3.25 -2.62 -4.34
CA ALA A 51 3.52 -2.97 -5.73
C ALA A 51 4.68 -2.16 -6.32
N ARG A 52 4.74 -0.83 -6.06
CA ARG A 52 5.82 0.04 -6.53
C ARG A 52 7.17 -0.31 -5.91
N GLU A 53 7.20 -0.53 -4.60
CA GLU A 53 8.43 -0.89 -3.88
C GLU A 53 8.98 -2.25 -4.32
N VAL A 54 8.09 -3.21 -4.58
CA VAL A 54 8.44 -4.58 -4.96
C VAL A 54 8.80 -4.68 -6.44
N GLY A 55 7.99 -4.09 -7.32
CA GLY A 55 8.16 -4.20 -8.76
C GLY A 55 9.16 -3.22 -9.35
N GLY A 56 9.42 -2.08 -8.66
CA GLY A 56 10.36 -1.05 -9.10
C GLY A 56 10.09 -0.59 -10.53
N ALA A 57 11.13 -0.50 -11.35
CA ALA A 57 11.02 -0.08 -12.75
C ALA A 57 10.37 -1.16 -13.67
N GLY A 58 10.11 -2.36 -13.15
CA GLY A 58 9.47 -3.46 -13.90
C GLY A 58 7.95 -3.39 -13.95
N VAL A 59 7.34 -2.50 -13.17
CA VAL A 59 5.87 -2.35 -13.09
C VAL A 59 5.44 -0.91 -13.36
N GLU A 60 4.23 -0.76 -13.88
CA GLU A 60 3.49 0.49 -13.91
C GLU A 60 2.25 0.31 -13.03
N VAL A 61 2.14 1.09 -11.96
CA VAL A 61 1.10 0.90 -10.94
C VAL A 61 0.09 2.03 -10.99
N GLN A 62 -1.14 1.69 -11.36
CA GLN A 62 -2.33 2.54 -11.25
C GLN A 62 -2.97 2.32 -9.87
N ASN A 63 -3.18 3.38 -9.13
CA ASN A 63 -4.00 3.37 -7.91
C ASN A 63 -5.40 3.85 -8.25
N LEU A 64 -6.43 3.06 -7.96
CA LEU A 64 -7.83 3.41 -8.27
C LEU A 64 -8.38 4.49 -7.34
N THR A 65 -7.93 4.49 -6.07
CA THR A 65 -8.32 5.53 -5.11
C THR A 65 -7.40 6.73 -5.27
N PRO A 66 -7.90 7.91 -5.73
CA PRO A 66 -7.09 9.10 -5.88
C PRO A 66 -6.49 9.59 -4.56
N ALA A 67 -5.42 10.40 -4.64
CA ALA A 67 -4.86 11.05 -3.45
C ALA A 67 -5.91 11.93 -2.77
N GLY A 68 -6.03 11.80 -1.47
CA GLY A 68 -6.99 12.54 -0.66
C GLY A 68 -8.43 12.02 -0.70
N ALA A 69 -8.70 10.95 -1.44
CA ALA A 69 -10.00 10.29 -1.46
C ALA A 69 -10.08 9.14 -0.45
N GLU A 70 -11.30 8.91 0.03
CA GLU A 70 -11.64 7.82 0.94
C GLU A 70 -11.90 6.53 0.14
N PRO A 71 -11.18 5.41 0.41
CA PRO A 71 -11.30 4.21 -0.41
C PRO A 71 -12.57 3.41 -0.20
N HIS A 72 -13.24 3.52 0.96
CA HIS A 72 -14.50 2.84 1.22
C HIS A 72 -15.61 3.31 0.27
N ASP A 73 -15.54 4.58 -0.19
CA ASP A 73 -16.50 5.22 -1.09
C ASP A 73 -16.16 5.15 -2.57
N LEU A 74 -15.19 4.33 -2.93
CA LEU A 74 -14.72 4.29 -4.30
C LEU A 74 -15.83 3.84 -5.28
N GLU A 75 -16.29 4.75 -6.11
CA GLU A 75 -17.13 4.46 -7.28
C GLU A 75 -16.28 4.42 -8.54
N LEU A 76 -16.24 3.27 -9.21
CA LEU A 76 -15.45 3.11 -10.44
C LEU A 76 -16.08 3.84 -11.61
N THR A 77 -15.29 4.62 -12.31
CA THR A 77 -15.64 5.15 -13.64
C THR A 77 -15.52 4.05 -14.70
N PRO A 78 -16.18 4.19 -15.87
CA PRO A 78 -16.01 3.25 -16.98
C PRO A 78 -14.55 3.06 -17.43
N ARG A 79 -13.73 4.08 -17.27
CA ARG A 79 -12.31 4.04 -17.60
C ARG A 79 -11.54 3.15 -16.60
N GLU A 80 -11.80 3.26 -15.32
CA GLU A 80 -11.15 2.44 -14.28
C GLU A 80 -11.55 0.97 -14.42
N VAL A 81 -12.80 0.69 -14.81
CA VAL A 81 -13.22 -0.68 -15.17
C VAL A 81 -12.43 -1.22 -16.37
N GLU A 82 -12.17 -0.38 -17.39
CA GLU A 82 -11.32 -0.75 -18.54
C GLU A 82 -9.86 -0.97 -18.09
N GLU A 83 -9.32 -0.13 -17.19
CA GLU A 83 -7.99 -0.29 -16.62
C GLU A 83 -7.85 -1.62 -15.84
N ILE A 84 -8.88 -2.02 -15.07
CA ILE A 84 -8.93 -3.33 -14.41
C ILE A 84 -8.92 -4.46 -15.44
N HIS A 85 -9.73 -4.34 -16.50
CA HIS A 85 -9.82 -5.37 -17.55
C HIS A 85 -8.50 -5.57 -18.32
N ASP A 86 -7.74 -4.51 -18.51
CA ASP A 86 -6.48 -4.51 -19.27
C ASP A 86 -5.24 -4.75 -18.39
N ALA A 87 -5.40 -4.89 -17.07
CA ALA A 87 -4.31 -5.13 -16.13
C ALA A 87 -3.69 -6.53 -16.28
N ASP A 88 -2.37 -6.61 -16.07
CA ASP A 88 -1.68 -7.88 -15.91
C ASP A 88 -1.90 -8.48 -14.53
N LEU A 89 -2.11 -7.63 -13.50
CA LEU A 89 -2.40 -8.02 -12.13
C LEU A 89 -3.24 -6.95 -11.43
N VAL A 90 -4.30 -7.37 -10.74
CA VAL A 90 -5.08 -6.50 -9.84
C VAL A 90 -4.81 -6.87 -8.40
N LEU A 91 -4.52 -5.87 -7.57
CA LEU A 91 -4.33 -6.00 -6.12
C LEU A 91 -5.51 -5.31 -5.42
N TYR A 92 -6.26 -6.03 -4.60
CA TYR A 92 -7.45 -5.51 -3.95
C TYR A 92 -7.68 -6.15 -2.58
N LEU A 93 -8.64 -5.64 -1.85
CA LEU A 93 -9.20 -6.26 -0.66
C LEU A 93 -10.61 -6.74 -0.99
N GLY A 94 -10.89 -7.99 -0.69
CA GLY A 94 -12.23 -8.56 -0.74
C GLY A 94 -13.10 -8.20 0.47
N GLN A 95 -14.11 -9.01 0.74
CA GLN A 95 -15.00 -8.92 1.89
C GLN A 95 -15.82 -7.61 1.96
N GLY A 96 -16.05 -6.96 0.82
CA GLY A 96 -16.90 -5.78 0.72
C GLY A 96 -16.20 -4.46 1.02
N PHE A 97 -14.86 -4.42 1.10
CA PHE A 97 -14.12 -3.16 1.27
C PHE A 97 -14.33 -2.20 0.10
N GLN A 98 -14.18 -2.70 -1.13
CA GLN A 98 -14.43 -1.96 -2.36
C GLN A 98 -15.30 -2.80 -3.31
N PRO A 99 -16.63 -2.87 -3.11
CA PRO A 99 -17.51 -3.79 -3.84
C PRO A 99 -17.42 -3.62 -5.36
N GLY A 100 -17.28 -2.38 -5.85
CA GLY A 100 -17.12 -2.10 -7.28
C GLY A 100 -15.83 -2.69 -7.89
N VAL A 101 -14.76 -2.75 -7.12
CA VAL A 101 -13.49 -3.37 -7.55
C VAL A 101 -13.65 -4.89 -7.59
N GLU A 102 -14.27 -5.49 -6.56
CA GLU A 102 -14.54 -6.94 -6.50
C GLU A 102 -15.39 -7.39 -7.70
N GLU A 103 -16.49 -6.67 -7.99
CA GLU A 103 -17.36 -6.95 -9.12
C GLU A 103 -16.62 -6.82 -10.47
N ALA A 104 -15.79 -5.79 -10.63
CA ALA A 104 -15.03 -5.56 -11.85
C ALA A 104 -13.96 -6.65 -12.08
N VAL A 105 -13.26 -7.07 -11.02
CA VAL A 105 -12.27 -8.16 -11.07
C VAL A 105 -12.93 -9.49 -11.45
N GLU A 106 -14.08 -9.82 -10.83
CA GLU A 106 -14.83 -11.04 -11.16
C GLU A 106 -15.30 -11.02 -12.62
N ALA A 107 -15.83 -9.89 -13.08
CA ALA A 107 -16.33 -9.74 -14.45
C ALA A 107 -15.20 -9.80 -15.49
N ALA A 108 -14.04 -9.22 -15.22
CA ALA A 108 -12.89 -9.21 -16.12
C ALA A 108 -12.20 -10.58 -16.20
N GLY A 109 -12.18 -11.36 -15.11
CA GLY A 109 -11.51 -12.65 -15.05
C GLY A 109 -9.99 -12.54 -15.22
N VAL A 110 -9.40 -11.41 -14.84
CA VAL A 110 -7.96 -11.12 -14.87
C VAL A 110 -7.23 -11.77 -13.70
N ALA A 111 -5.90 -11.82 -13.76
CA ALA A 111 -5.11 -12.22 -12.62
C ALA A 111 -5.29 -11.21 -11.48
N ALA A 112 -5.65 -11.69 -10.30
CA ALA A 112 -5.92 -10.84 -9.17
C ALA A 112 -5.41 -11.46 -7.86
N LEU A 113 -4.98 -10.60 -6.92
CA LEU A 113 -4.57 -10.98 -5.58
C LEU A 113 -5.48 -10.24 -4.59
N ASP A 114 -6.32 -10.99 -3.90
CA ASP A 114 -7.00 -10.50 -2.70
C ASP A 114 -6.01 -10.51 -1.53
N ALA A 115 -5.75 -9.33 -0.97
CA ALA A 115 -4.81 -9.19 0.12
C ALA A 115 -5.31 -9.81 1.43
N LEU A 116 -6.62 -10.03 1.57
CA LEU A 116 -7.22 -10.69 2.74
C LEU A 116 -7.12 -12.22 2.68
N ASP A 117 -6.88 -12.81 1.50
CA ASP A 117 -6.76 -14.25 1.37
C ASP A 117 -5.64 -14.83 2.24
N GLY A 118 -5.97 -15.85 3.03
CA GLY A 118 -5.02 -16.55 3.88
C GLY A 118 -4.54 -15.77 5.12
N VAL A 119 -5.11 -14.59 5.37
CA VAL A 119 -4.88 -13.81 6.58
C VAL A 119 -5.90 -14.24 7.64
N GLU A 120 -5.49 -14.32 8.91
CA GLU A 120 -6.43 -14.47 10.02
C GLU A 120 -7.18 -13.16 10.22
N LEU A 121 -8.47 -13.16 9.87
CA LEU A 121 -9.30 -11.97 9.88
C LEU A 121 -9.95 -11.76 11.25
N ARG A 122 -10.18 -10.48 11.59
CA ARG A 122 -11.00 -10.06 12.72
C ARG A 122 -12.44 -9.88 12.28
N ASP A 123 -13.37 -10.26 13.14
CA ASP A 123 -14.76 -9.87 13.00
C ASP A 123 -14.97 -8.54 13.73
N GLY A 124 -15.50 -7.55 13.04
CA GLY A 124 -16.02 -6.31 13.63
C GLY A 124 -17.53 -6.39 13.79
N ASP A 125 -18.13 -5.38 14.40
CA ASP A 125 -19.58 -5.32 14.62
C ASP A 125 -20.39 -5.25 13.31
N GLU A 126 -19.79 -4.75 12.23
CA GLU A 126 -20.44 -4.54 10.92
C GLU A 126 -19.98 -5.54 9.85
N GLY A 127 -19.12 -6.50 10.18
CA GLY A 127 -18.55 -7.48 9.26
C GLY A 127 -17.08 -7.76 9.50
N VAL A 128 -16.38 -8.22 8.47
CA VAL A 128 -14.94 -8.47 8.56
C VAL A 128 -14.18 -7.12 8.58
N ASP A 129 -13.29 -6.96 9.54
CA ASP A 129 -12.35 -5.81 9.59
C ASP A 129 -11.31 -5.94 8.45
N PRO A 130 -11.26 -5.02 7.49
CA PRO A 130 -10.35 -5.09 6.36
C PRO A 130 -8.95 -4.51 6.65
N HIS A 131 -8.73 -3.80 7.76
CA HIS A 131 -7.60 -2.92 8.02
C HIS A 131 -6.28 -3.64 8.38
N ILE A 132 -6.02 -4.78 7.72
CA ILE A 132 -4.84 -5.63 7.98
C ILE A 132 -3.51 -4.92 7.76
N TRP A 133 -3.47 -3.89 6.90
CA TRP A 133 -2.25 -3.15 6.58
C TRP A 133 -1.73 -2.31 7.75
N LEU A 134 -2.54 -2.05 8.77
CA LEU A 134 -2.10 -1.36 9.98
C LEU A 134 -1.34 -2.27 10.97
N ASP A 135 -1.35 -3.59 10.72
CA ASP A 135 -0.45 -4.53 11.38
C ASP A 135 0.79 -4.77 10.50
N PRO A 136 1.98 -4.27 10.87
CA PRO A 136 3.17 -4.39 10.03
C PRO A 136 3.56 -5.82 9.68
N ILE A 137 3.20 -6.81 10.50
CA ILE A 137 3.53 -8.22 10.24
C ILE A 137 2.56 -8.82 9.22
N ARG A 138 1.24 -8.56 9.35
CA ARG A 138 0.26 -8.98 8.35
C ARG A 138 0.54 -8.31 7.00
N PHE A 139 0.87 -7.03 7.02
CA PHE A 139 1.23 -6.34 5.78
C PHE A 139 2.54 -6.85 5.16
N ALA A 140 3.52 -7.30 5.96
CA ALA A 140 4.72 -7.95 5.44
C ALA A 140 4.40 -9.27 4.70
N GLU A 141 3.41 -10.02 5.16
CA GLU A 141 2.95 -11.25 4.47
C GLU A 141 2.29 -10.91 3.13
N VAL A 142 1.46 -9.85 3.09
CA VAL A 142 0.88 -9.35 1.83
C VAL A 142 1.97 -8.90 0.86
N VAL A 143 2.96 -8.15 1.32
CA VAL A 143 4.12 -7.70 0.52
C VAL A 143 4.89 -8.90 -0.07
N GLU A 144 5.11 -9.96 0.70
CA GLU A 144 5.80 -11.16 0.21
C GLU A 144 4.96 -11.88 -0.86
N ARG A 145 3.64 -11.91 -0.74
CA ARG A 145 2.72 -12.46 -1.75
C ARG A 145 2.73 -11.63 -3.04
N ILE A 146 2.67 -10.30 -2.93
CA ILE A 146 2.83 -9.39 -4.08
C ILE A 146 4.18 -9.64 -4.77
N GLY A 147 5.24 -9.86 -3.98
CA GLY A 147 6.56 -10.19 -4.50
C GLY A 147 6.60 -11.48 -5.30
N ALA A 148 5.85 -12.50 -4.89
CA ALA A 148 5.75 -13.75 -5.62
C ALA A 148 5.03 -13.59 -6.96
N GLU A 149 3.94 -12.80 -7.01
CA GLU A 149 3.19 -12.53 -8.25
C GLU A 149 4.00 -11.69 -9.25
N LEU A 150 4.76 -10.71 -8.77
CA LEU A 150 5.54 -9.78 -9.61
C LEU A 150 6.96 -10.29 -9.93
N GLY A 151 7.38 -11.45 -9.40
CA GLY A 151 8.76 -11.94 -9.53
C GLY A 151 9.78 -11.03 -8.82
N GLY A 152 9.32 -10.26 -7.81
CA GLY A 152 10.09 -9.29 -7.04
C GLY A 152 10.45 -9.77 -5.63
N GLU A 153 10.77 -11.06 -5.42
CA GLU A 153 10.95 -11.65 -4.08
C GLU A 153 12.09 -11.01 -3.27
N ALA A 154 13.12 -10.47 -3.92
CA ALA A 154 14.23 -9.82 -3.21
C ALA A 154 13.84 -8.44 -2.66
N PRO A 155 13.24 -7.51 -3.44
CA PRO A 155 12.66 -6.28 -2.91
C PRO A 155 11.55 -6.54 -1.89
N ALA A 156 10.68 -7.52 -2.12
CA ALA A 156 9.62 -7.88 -1.17
C ALA A 156 10.19 -8.28 0.20
N ARG A 157 11.23 -9.13 0.24
CA ARG A 157 11.92 -9.46 1.50
C ARG A 157 12.58 -8.26 2.16
N GLN A 158 13.07 -7.30 1.38
CA GLN A 158 13.64 -6.06 1.91
C GLN A 158 12.56 -5.21 2.58
N LEU A 159 11.43 -4.95 1.91
CA LEU A 159 10.31 -4.21 2.48
C LEU A 159 9.72 -4.94 3.69
N ALA A 160 9.52 -6.25 3.62
CA ALA A 160 9.06 -7.05 4.76
C ALA A 160 10.03 -6.97 5.96
N SER A 161 11.34 -6.84 5.72
CA SER A 161 12.32 -6.62 6.80
C SER A 161 12.17 -5.24 7.45
N GLN A 162 11.85 -4.21 6.68
CA GLN A 162 11.56 -2.86 7.20
C GLN A 162 10.27 -2.88 8.04
N LEU A 163 9.21 -3.53 7.57
CA LEU A 163 7.96 -3.70 8.32
C LEU A 163 8.17 -4.47 9.63
N ARG A 164 9.01 -5.51 9.63
CA ARG A 164 9.39 -6.21 10.87
C ARG A 164 10.26 -5.36 11.81
N ALA A 165 11.03 -4.40 11.28
CA ALA A 165 11.73 -3.41 12.11
C ALA A 165 10.75 -2.45 12.75
N LEU A 166 9.80 -1.93 11.97
CA LEU A 166 8.70 -1.09 12.44
C LEU A 166 7.88 -1.78 13.54
N ASP A 167 7.53 -3.07 13.40
CA ASP A 167 6.87 -3.84 14.47
C ASP A 167 7.66 -3.82 15.79
N ARG A 168 8.99 -3.93 15.74
CA ARG A 168 9.82 -3.85 16.95
C ARG A 168 9.77 -2.45 17.56
N GLU A 169 9.81 -1.42 16.75
CA GLU A 169 9.74 -0.02 17.23
C GLU A 169 8.39 0.26 17.91
N TYR A 170 7.29 -0.24 17.33
CA TYR A 170 5.97 -0.16 17.95
C TYR A 170 5.91 -0.93 19.28
N ARG A 171 6.44 -2.16 19.35
CA ARG A 171 6.48 -2.94 20.59
C ARG A 171 7.27 -2.24 21.68
N GLU A 172 8.42 -1.69 21.34
CA GLU A 172 9.27 -0.96 22.28
C GLU A 172 8.64 0.38 22.68
N GLY A 173 8.12 1.12 21.68
CA GLY A 173 7.55 2.44 21.91
C GLY A 173 6.23 2.44 22.68
N LEU A 174 5.47 1.34 22.63
CA LEU A 174 4.17 1.20 23.29
C LEU A 174 4.21 0.25 24.52
N ALA A 175 5.41 -0.21 24.94
CA ALA A 175 5.53 -1.15 26.06
C ALA A 175 5.04 -0.55 27.38
N ASP A 176 5.47 0.66 27.67
CA ASP A 176 5.28 1.35 28.95
C ASP A 176 4.45 2.63 28.75
N CYS A 177 3.14 2.46 28.46
CA CYS A 177 2.19 3.56 28.32
C CYS A 177 1.29 3.64 29.56
N GLU A 178 0.91 4.85 29.94
CA GLU A 178 -0.01 5.11 31.05
C GLU A 178 -1.45 4.65 30.72
N ARG A 179 -1.81 4.68 29.44
CA ARG A 179 -3.14 4.35 28.93
C ARG A 179 -3.04 3.30 27.84
N ARG A 180 -4.13 2.58 27.65
CA ARG A 180 -4.27 1.56 26.59
C ARG A 180 -5.47 1.82 25.70
N GLU A 181 -6.33 2.72 26.10
CA GLU A 181 -7.56 3.11 25.38
C GLU A 181 -7.18 4.01 24.20
N LEU A 182 -7.53 3.56 22.99
CA LEU A 182 -7.30 4.22 21.73
C LEU A 182 -8.63 4.69 21.16
N VAL A 183 -8.98 5.97 21.39
CA VAL A 183 -10.20 6.57 20.86
C VAL A 183 -9.94 7.09 19.46
N THR A 184 -10.65 6.57 18.45
CA THR A 184 -10.46 6.85 17.02
C THR A 184 -11.75 7.32 16.35
N THR A 185 -11.64 8.01 15.22
CA THR A 185 -12.81 8.48 14.46
C THR A 185 -13.61 7.29 13.95
N HIS A 186 -12.97 6.29 13.30
CA HIS A 186 -13.61 5.04 12.90
C HIS A 186 -12.81 3.80 13.37
N ASP A 187 -13.36 2.60 13.20
CA ASP A 187 -12.82 1.33 13.69
C ASP A 187 -11.79 0.72 12.73
N ALA A 188 -10.72 1.48 12.42
CA ALA A 188 -9.63 1.00 11.57
C ALA A 188 -8.50 0.29 12.32
N PHE A 189 -8.28 0.61 13.58
CA PHE A 189 -7.05 0.27 14.28
C PHE A 189 -7.09 -1.07 15.03
N GLY A 190 -8.08 -1.90 14.76
CA GLY A 190 -8.29 -3.15 15.47
C GLY A 190 -7.10 -4.12 15.42
N TYR A 191 -6.52 -4.37 14.25
CA TYR A 191 -5.34 -5.24 14.12
C TYR A 191 -4.09 -4.66 14.78
N LEU A 192 -3.89 -3.34 14.70
CA LEU A 192 -2.82 -2.65 15.41
C LEU A 192 -2.99 -2.77 16.92
N ALA A 193 -4.19 -2.54 17.42
CA ALA A 193 -4.51 -2.62 18.84
C ALA A 193 -4.27 -4.03 19.39
N ASP A 194 -4.75 -5.07 18.72
CA ASP A 194 -4.52 -6.47 19.10
C ASP A 194 -3.03 -6.80 19.19
N ARG A 195 -2.24 -6.31 18.22
CA ARG A 195 -0.82 -6.59 18.18
C ARG A 195 -0.03 -5.97 19.33
N TYR A 196 -0.43 -4.77 19.75
CA TYR A 196 0.33 -4.00 20.75
C TYR A 196 -0.38 -3.88 22.10
N GLY A 197 -1.49 -4.58 22.28
CA GLY A 197 -2.23 -4.65 23.55
C GLY A 197 -2.92 -3.34 23.88
N LEU A 198 -3.50 -2.67 22.88
CA LEU A 198 -4.36 -1.49 23.03
C LEU A 198 -5.84 -1.91 22.97
N GLU A 199 -6.74 -1.03 23.39
CA GLU A 199 -8.19 -1.20 23.33
C GLU A 199 -8.78 -0.07 22.49
N VAL A 200 -9.34 -0.38 21.32
CA VAL A 200 -9.97 0.62 20.43
C VAL A 200 -11.34 0.98 20.96
N ILE A 201 -11.63 2.27 21.00
CA ILE A 201 -12.95 2.86 21.26
C ILE A 201 -13.27 3.73 20.03
N PRO A 202 -13.92 3.18 19.02
CA PRO A 202 -14.24 3.93 17.81
C PRO A 202 -15.47 4.81 18.03
N ILE A 203 -15.50 5.98 17.39
CA ILE A 203 -16.66 6.88 17.39
C ILE A 203 -17.68 6.44 16.34
N THR A 204 -17.20 5.94 15.18
CA THR A 204 -18.05 5.34 14.14
C THR A 204 -17.61 3.89 13.87
N GLY A 205 -18.37 3.15 13.04
CA GLY A 205 -18.06 1.76 12.69
C GLY A 205 -16.84 1.58 11.78
N ILE A 206 -16.76 0.41 11.12
CA ILE A 206 -15.70 0.06 10.17
C ILE A 206 -15.72 0.99 8.96
N SER A 207 -16.91 1.37 8.48
CA SER A 207 -17.04 2.40 7.45
C SER A 207 -17.13 3.78 8.10
N PRO A 208 -16.26 4.73 7.73
CA PRO A 208 -16.22 6.06 8.33
C PRO A 208 -17.43 6.95 8.01
N GLU A 209 -18.26 6.57 7.02
CA GLU A 209 -19.38 7.36 6.51
C GLU A 209 -20.60 7.38 7.42
N ALA A 210 -20.70 6.46 8.37
CA ALA A 210 -21.80 6.43 9.31
C ALA A 210 -21.79 7.71 10.15
N GLU A 211 -22.82 8.54 9.99
CA GLU A 211 -23.03 9.70 10.85
C GLU A 211 -23.55 9.22 12.22
N PRO A 212 -22.75 9.34 13.31
CA PRO A 212 -23.19 8.94 14.64
C PRO A 212 -24.29 9.89 15.11
N SER A 213 -25.28 9.34 15.83
CA SER A 213 -26.31 10.18 16.43
C SER A 213 -25.72 11.05 17.57
N PRO A 214 -26.36 12.18 17.93
CA PRO A 214 -25.91 12.97 19.07
C PRO A 214 -25.83 12.16 20.38
N GLN A 215 -26.67 11.16 20.53
CA GLN A 215 -26.67 10.27 21.70
C GLN A 215 -25.45 9.33 21.70
N ASP A 216 -25.01 8.86 20.52
CA ASP A 216 -23.80 8.03 20.39
C ASP A 216 -22.55 8.86 20.73
N LEU A 217 -22.49 10.10 20.26
CA LEU A 217 -21.39 11.02 20.59
C LEU A 217 -21.32 11.33 22.08
N GLU A 218 -22.49 11.55 22.74
CA GLU A 218 -22.56 11.76 24.19
C GLU A 218 -22.08 10.52 24.94
N ALA A 219 -22.51 9.32 24.53
CA ALA A 219 -22.10 8.07 25.16
C ALA A 219 -20.57 7.82 25.03
N VAL A 220 -19.98 8.12 23.87
CA VAL A 220 -18.53 8.00 23.68
C VAL A 220 -17.80 9.05 24.52
N ALA A 221 -18.28 10.30 24.58
CA ALA A 221 -17.65 11.34 25.40
C ALA A 221 -17.70 10.99 26.90
N GLU A 222 -18.79 10.45 27.42
CA GLU A 222 -18.90 9.95 28.78
C GLU A 222 -17.88 8.81 29.03
N LEU A 223 -17.75 7.86 28.10
CA LEU A 223 -16.78 6.76 28.20
C LEU A 223 -15.34 7.26 28.21
N VAL A 224 -15.01 8.25 27.37
CA VAL A 224 -13.68 8.91 27.30
C VAL A 224 -13.35 9.55 28.66
N GLU A 225 -14.31 10.27 29.28
CA GLU A 225 -14.14 10.88 30.60
C GLU A 225 -13.98 9.80 31.69
N GLU A 226 -14.86 8.79 31.72
CA GLU A 226 -14.83 7.70 32.71
C GLU A 226 -13.53 6.89 32.70
N ARG A 227 -12.97 6.65 31.51
CA ARG A 227 -11.70 5.92 31.31
C ARG A 227 -10.46 6.79 31.51
N GLY A 228 -10.62 8.11 31.67
CA GLY A 228 -9.52 9.06 31.82
C GLY A 228 -8.65 9.17 30.57
N VAL A 229 -9.26 8.97 29.40
CA VAL A 229 -8.59 9.16 28.11
C VAL A 229 -8.28 10.65 27.92
N THR A 230 -7.07 10.95 27.48
CA THR A 230 -6.61 12.35 27.31
C THR A 230 -6.52 12.78 25.86
N THR A 231 -6.63 11.84 24.92
CA THR A 231 -6.46 12.11 23.50
C THR A 231 -7.47 11.34 22.65
N VAL A 232 -8.20 12.04 21.80
CA VAL A 232 -9.04 11.50 20.73
C VAL A 232 -8.26 11.64 19.43
N PHE A 233 -8.12 10.55 18.70
CA PHE A 233 -7.39 10.53 17.45
C PHE A 233 -8.31 10.79 16.26
N THR A 234 -7.98 11.82 15.48
CA THR A 234 -8.65 12.18 14.23
C THR A 234 -7.81 11.74 13.03
N GLU A 235 -8.41 11.73 11.85
CA GLU A 235 -7.81 11.20 10.64
C GLU A 235 -7.57 12.28 9.58
N THR A 236 -6.76 11.96 8.56
CA THR A 236 -6.36 12.95 7.54
C THR A 236 -7.35 13.07 6.38
N LEU A 237 -8.09 12.01 6.06
CA LEU A 237 -9.05 11.99 4.94
C LEU A 237 -10.47 12.36 5.35
N LEU A 238 -10.76 12.36 6.63
CA LEU A 238 -12.09 12.67 7.18
C LEU A 238 -12.14 14.06 7.81
N SER A 239 -13.36 14.61 7.95
CA SER A 239 -13.55 15.83 8.75
C SER A 239 -13.20 15.58 10.22
N PRO A 240 -12.36 16.38 10.86
CA PRO A 240 -12.02 16.22 12.28
C PRO A 240 -13.16 16.59 13.24
N GLU A 241 -14.26 17.17 12.75
CA GLU A 241 -15.32 17.78 13.56
C GLU A 241 -15.96 16.82 14.58
N ILE A 242 -16.14 15.55 14.21
CA ILE A 242 -16.70 14.54 15.09
C ILE A 242 -15.76 14.25 16.25
N GLY A 243 -14.49 13.97 15.96
CA GLY A 243 -13.48 13.72 16.99
C GLY A 243 -13.22 14.94 17.88
N GLU A 244 -13.17 16.13 17.29
CA GLU A 244 -13.06 17.41 18.04
C GLU A 244 -14.23 17.65 18.95
N THR A 245 -15.44 17.24 18.56
CA THR A 245 -16.63 17.36 19.39
C THR A 245 -16.56 16.44 20.61
N VAL A 246 -16.24 15.17 20.42
CA VAL A 246 -16.06 14.20 21.52
C VAL A 246 -14.94 14.67 22.46
N ALA A 247 -13.78 15.07 21.91
CA ALA A 247 -12.65 15.55 22.72
C ALA A 247 -13.03 16.76 23.58
N ARG A 248 -13.73 17.74 23.00
CA ARG A 248 -14.17 18.94 23.69
C ARG A 248 -15.16 18.62 24.83
N GLU A 249 -16.10 17.73 24.61
CA GLU A 249 -17.11 17.34 25.60
C GLU A 249 -16.48 16.54 26.74
N ALA A 250 -15.53 15.68 26.45
CA ALA A 250 -14.80 14.87 27.45
C ALA A 250 -13.59 15.61 28.08
N GLY A 251 -13.27 16.81 27.63
CA GLY A 251 -12.10 17.56 28.13
C GLY A 251 -10.75 16.96 27.71
N ALA A 252 -10.72 16.22 26.60
CA ALA A 252 -9.52 15.64 26.00
C ALA A 252 -8.93 16.54 24.90
N GLU A 253 -7.71 16.25 24.49
CA GLU A 253 -7.05 16.87 23.33
C GLU A 253 -7.29 16.01 22.06
N THR A 254 -7.01 16.57 20.89
CA THR A 254 -7.00 15.82 19.65
C THR A 254 -5.59 15.64 19.11
N ALA A 255 -5.34 14.51 18.45
CA ALA A 255 -4.11 14.25 17.70
C ALA A 255 -4.46 13.53 16.39
N VAL A 256 -3.59 13.60 15.39
CA VAL A 256 -3.79 12.88 14.14
C VAL A 256 -3.21 11.48 14.24
N LEU A 257 -4.02 10.48 13.87
CA LEU A 257 -3.59 9.09 13.66
C LEU A 257 -4.10 8.67 12.28
N ASN A 258 -3.18 8.49 11.33
CA ASN A 258 -3.52 8.24 9.94
C ASN A 258 -3.76 6.73 9.71
N PRO A 259 -4.96 6.29 9.28
CA PRO A 259 -5.24 4.88 8.98
C PRO A 259 -4.58 4.38 7.68
N LEU A 260 -3.85 5.26 6.97
CA LEU A 260 -3.13 4.90 5.74
C LEU A 260 -4.02 4.35 4.61
N GLU A 261 -5.27 4.71 4.59
CA GLU A 261 -6.21 4.37 3.51
C GLU A 261 -5.87 5.10 2.22
N GLY A 262 -5.25 6.26 2.35
CA GLY A 262 -4.68 7.07 1.30
C GLY A 262 -3.71 8.09 1.86
N LEU A 263 -3.01 8.79 0.98
CA LEU A 263 -2.26 9.98 1.32
C LEU A 263 -2.85 11.20 0.60
N THR A 264 -2.83 12.33 1.26
CA THR A 264 -3.19 13.61 0.65
C THR A 264 -2.13 14.02 -0.40
N GLU A 265 -2.50 14.91 -1.31
CA GLU A 265 -1.53 15.48 -2.27
C GLU A 265 -0.36 16.18 -1.55
N GLU A 266 -0.63 16.80 -0.40
CA GLU A 266 0.40 17.47 0.41
C GLU A 266 1.38 16.49 1.03
N GLU A 267 0.91 15.36 1.56
CA GLU A 267 1.75 14.29 2.11
C GLU A 267 2.64 13.69 1.01
N LEU A 268 2.06 13.37 -0.14
CA LEU A 268 2.81 12.89 -1.30
C LEU A 268 3.86 13.91 -1.78
N ALA A 269 3.50 15.20 -1.82
CA ALA A 269 4.43 16.27 -2.22
C ALA A 269 5.59 16.45 -1.23
N ARG A 270 5.39 16.13 0.05
CA ARG A 270 6.46 16.08 1.07
C ARG A 270 7.32 14.81 0.98
N GLY A 271 6.94 13.85 0.13
CA GLY A 271 7.64 12.57 -0.02
C GLY A 271 7.31 11.56 1.08
N GLU A 272 6.18 11.75 1.75
CA GLU A 272 5.70 10.78 2.74
C GLU A 272 5.28 9.47 2.07
N ASN A 273 5.44 8.40 2.80
CA ASN A 273 5.09 7.06 2.36
C ASN A 273 4.56 6.23 3.54
N TYR A 274 4.15 4.99 3.27
CA TYR A 274 3.62 4.09 4.30
C TYR A 274 4.52 4.02 5.55
N LEU A 275 5.84 3.86 5.38
CA LEU A 275 6.76 3.70 6.52
C LEU A 275 6.86 4.99 7.34
N SER A 276 7.04 6.16 6.69
CA SER A 276 7.15 7.44 7.38
C SER A 276 5.87 7.84 8.11
N VAL A 277 4.71 7.49 7.54
CA VAL A 277 3.41 7.76 8.20
C VAL A 277 3.21 6.83 9.39
N MET A 278 3.57 5.54 9.29
CA MET A 278 3.54 4.64 10.44
C MET A 278 4.49 5.08 11.56
N GLU A 279 5.69 5.60 11.24
CA GLU A 279 6.59 6.19 12.23
C GLU A 279 5.95 7.42 12.91
N SER A 280 5.28 8.27 12.14
CA SER A 280 4.53 9.43 12.67
C SER A 280 3.37 9.00 13.57
N ASN A 281 2.64 7.95 13.17
CA ASN A 281 1.57 7.34 13.98
C ASN A 281 2.10 6.82 15.32
N LEU A 282 3.26 6.15 15.33
CA LEU A 282 3.89 5.71 16.57
C LEU A 282 4.20 6.90 17.49
N GLY A 283 4.69 8.01 16.93
CA GLY A 283 4.93 9.25 17.68
C GLY A 283 3.65 9.82 18.29
N ALA A 284 2.57 9.86 17.52
CA ALA A 284 1.25 10.32 17.99
C ALA A 284 0.69 9.42 19.10
N LEU A 285 0.76 8.09 18.91
CA LEU A 285 0.33 7.11 19.91
C LEU A 285 1.12 7.25 21.21
N ARG A 286 2.44 7.34 21.14
CA ARG A 286 3.26 7.53 22.33
C ARG A 286 2.90 8.78 23.12
N SER A 287 2.68 9.89 22.42
CA SER A 287 2.27 11.14 23.04
C SER A 287 0.88 11.04 23.67
N GLY A 288 -0.10 10.55 22.91
CA GLY A 288 -1.50 10.49 23.36
C GLY A 288 -1.75 9.46 24.47
N LEU A 289 -1.01 8.36 24.48
CA LEU A 289 -1.13 7.29 25.48
C LEU A 289 -0.21 7.52 26.70
N GLY A 290 0.66 8.54 26.67
CA GLY A 290 1.60 8.83 27.74
C GLY A 290 2.68 7.76 27.88
N CYS A 291 3.29 7.31 26.77
CA CYS A 291 4.34 6.31 26.81
C CYS A 291 5.72 6.93 27.15
N SER A 292 6.49 6.24 27.97
CA SER A 292 7.83 6.67 28.43
C SER A 292 8.95 6.33 27.43
#